data_671b818ae92ed40d3be478e9abc45598
#
_entry.id   671b818ae92ed40d3be478e9abc45598
#
_cell.length_a   1.000
_cell.length_b   1.000
_cell.length_c   1.000
_cell.angle_alpha   90.00
_cell.angle_beta   90.00
_cell.angle_gamma   90.00
#
_symmetry.space_group_name_H-M   'P 1'
#
loop_
_entity.id
_entity.type
_entity.pdbx_description
1 polymer ?
#
loop_
_entity_poly.entity_id
_entity_poly.type
_entity_poly.pdbx_seq_one_letter_code
_entity_poly.pdbx_strand_id
1 'polypeptide(L)'
;MIGRVWRGWAKPETADAYEKLLTTETLPALHRIGGYKGSYFLRRTLDVGEVEFMEITFWDSMETIHAFAGEDCTKAVVPLDTQAYLTRFDDRSVHFEATWCP
;
A
#
# COMPACT_ATOMS: atom_id res chain seq x y z
N MET A 1 -15.62 8.16 -0.57
CA MET A 1 -14.50 7.27 -0.16
C MET A 1 -13.32 7.55 -1.07
N ILE A 2 -12.12 7.53 -0.52
CA ILE A 2 -10.88 7.79 -1.27
C ILE A 2 -10.11 6.48 -1.37
N GLY A 3 -9.66 6.17 -2.59
CA GLY A 3 -8.70 5.10 -2.84
C GLY A 3 -7.30 5.67 -2.95
N ARG A 4 -6.37 5.15 -2.14
CA ARG A 4 -4.96 5.50 -2.16
C ARG A 4 -4.19 4.36 -2.79
N VAL A 5 -3.51 4.63 -3.89
CA VAL A 5 -2.82 3.62 -4.70
C VAL A 5 -1.31 3.81 -4.64
N TRP A 6 -0.61 2.72 -4.36
CA TRP A 6 0.85 2.70 -4.27
C TRP A 6 1.38 1.39 -4.83
N ARG A 7 2.59 1.40 -5.38
CA ARG A 7 3.22 0.20 -5.93
C ARG A 7 4.61 0.01 -5.39
N GLY A 8 4.96 -1.27 -5.17
CA GLY A 8 6.32 -1.70 -4.85
C GLY A 8 6.68 -2.94 -5.64
N TRP A 9 7.97 -3.22 -5.79
CA TRP A 9 8.47 -4.35 -6.54
C TRP A 9 9.46 -5.14 -5.68
N ALA A 10 9.37 -6.46 -5.76
CA ALA A 10 10.21 -7.36 -4.99
C ALA A 10 10.86 -8.41 -5.89
N LYS A 11 11.96 -8.98 -5.42
CA LYS A 11 12.53 -10.17 -6.05
C LYS A 11 11.60 -11.36 -5.79
N PRO A 12 11.61 -12.38 -6.66
CA PRO A 12 10.85 -13.61 -6.40
C PRO A 12 11.16 -14.22 -5.02
N GLU A 13 12.42 -14.15 -4.59
CA GLU A 13 12.88 -14.74 -3.33
C GLU A 13 12.31 -14.06 -2.09
N THR A 14 11.91 -12.79 -2.19
CA THR A 14 11.38 -12.00 -1.06
C THR A 14 9.89 -11.69 -1.18
N ALA A 15 9.27 -12.00 -2.32
CA ALA A 15 7.88 -11.62 -2.59
C ALA A 15 6.88 -12.22 -1.60
N ASP A 16 7.02 -13.53 -1.28
CA ASP A 16 6.11 -14.18 -0.35
C ASP A 16 6.28 -13.65 1.07
N ALA A 17 7.51 -13.36 1.47
CA ALA A 17 7.78 -12.77 2.78
C ALA A 17 7.20 -11.36 2.88
N TYR A 18 7.26 -10.59 1.80
CA TYR A 18 6.65 -9.26 1.74
C TYR A 18 5.12 -9.33 1.87
N GLU A 19 4.48 -10.24 1.12
CA GLU A 19 3.04 -10.44 1.22
C GLU A 19 2.63 -10.83 2.65
N LYS A 20 3.40 -11.70 3.28
CA LYS A 20 3.16 -12.10 4.67
C LYS A 20 3.28 -10.90 5.61
N LEU A 21 4.27 -10.03 5.41
CA LEU A 21 4.42 -8.80 6.19
C LEU A 21 3.18 -7.91 6.06
N LEU A 22 2.65 -7.75 4.84
CA LEU A 22 1.45 -6.94 4.59
C LEU A 22 0.25 -7.47 5.37
N THR A 23 0.04 -8.78 5.37
CA THR A 23 -1.14 -9.38 6.00
C THR A 23 -1.01 -9.54 7.51
N THR A 24 0.19 -9.73 8.03
CA THR A 24 0.41 -9.99 9.47
C THR A 24 0.75 -8.73 10.26
N GLU A 25 1.31 -7.70 9.65
CA GLU A 25 1.75 -6.48 10.35
C GLU A 25 1.10 -5.22 9.80
N THR A 26 1.16 -5.00 8.49
CA THR A 26 0.65 -3.77 7.88
C THR A 26 -0.87 -3.68 8.01
N LEU A 27 -1.59 -4.72 7.64
CA LEU A 27 -3.05 -4.74 7.70
C LEU A 27 -3.59 -4.53 9.11
N PRO A 28 -3.10 -5.24 10.15
CA PRO A 28 -3.54 -4.97 11.51
C PRO A 28 -3.26 -3.54 11.97
N ALA A 29 -2.13 -2.95 11.57
CA ALA A 29 -1.80 -1.56 11.91
C ALA A 29 -2.78 -0.58 11.26
N LEU A 30 -3.15 -0.81 9.99
CA LEU A 30 -4.14 0.01 9.29
C LEU A 30 -5.51 -0.04 9.96
N HIS A 31 -5.92 -1.20 10.46
CA HIS A 31 -7.20 -1.37 11.16
C HIS A 31 -7.34 -0.50 12.41
N ARG A 32 -6.22 -0.03 12.97
CA ARG A 32 -6.22 0.84 14.16
C ARG A 32 -6.41 2.31 13.82
N ILE A 33 -6.38 2.66 12.53
CA ILE A 33 -6.44 4.07 12.09
C ILE A 33 -7.89 4.43 11.80
N GLY A 34 -8.37 5.49 12.43
CA GLY A 34 -9.72 5.99 12.19
C GLY A 34 -9.87 6.42 10.73
N GLY A 35 -10.99 6.02 10.11
CA GLY A 35 -11.27 6.34 8.71
C GLY A 35 -10.75 5.34 7.69
N TYR A 36 -9.93 4.38 8.10
CA TYR A 36 -9.53 3.29 7.22
C TYR A 36 -10.72 2.35 6.95
N LYS A 37 -10.94 2.00 5.66
CA LYS A 37 -12.12 1.24 5.23
C LYS A 37 -11.80 -0.13 4.64
N GLY A 38 -10.56 -0.46 4.40
CA GLY A 38 -10.17 -1.73 3.83
C GLY A 38 -9.10 -1.57 2.76
N SER A 39 -8.64 -2.70 2.24
CA SER A 39 -7.55 -2.71 1.26
C SER A 39 -7.71 -3.83 0.26
N TYR A 40 -7.09 -3.65 -0.90
CA TYR A 40 -6.69 -4.73 -1.78
C TYR A 40 -5.19 -4.71 -1.92
N PHE A 41 -4.56 -5.88 -1.75
CA PHE A 41 -3.15 -6.09 -2.06
C PHE A 41 -3.09 -6.99 -3.28
N LEU A 42 -2.66 -6.43 -4.40
CA LEU A 42 -2.59 -7.13 -5.69
C LEU A 42 -1.13 -7.44 -6.00
N ARG A 43 -0.88 -8.58 -6.62
CA ARG A 43 0.47 -8.91 -7.08
C ARG A 43 0.44 -9.57 -8.43
N ARG A 44 1.50 -9.35 -9.21
CA ARG A 44 1.74 -10.06 -10.47
C ARG A 44 3.23 -10.24 -10.70
N THR A 45 3.58 -11.31 -11.40
CA THR A 45 4.96 -11.53 -11.82
C THR A 45 5.17 -10.90 -13.19
N LEU A 46 6.20 -10.08 -13.32
CA LEU A 46 6.56 -9.44 -14.58
C LEU A 46 7.44 -10.38 -15.40
N ASP A 47 7.53 -10.12 -16.73
CA ASP A 47 8.32 -10.93 -17.65
C ASP A 47 9.80 -11.03 -17.25
N VAL A 48 10.33 -9.99 -16.57
CA VAL A 48 11.70 -9.98 -16.06
C VAL A 48 11.87 -10.77 -14.76
N GLY A 49 10.81 -11.40 -14.27
CA GLY A 49 10.85 -12.17 -13.02
C GLY A 49 10.60 -11.38 -11.75
N GLU A 50 10.62 -10.05 -11.81
CA GLU A 50 10.29 -9.19 -10.68
C GLU A 50 8.80 -9.29 -10.36
N VAL A 51 8.45 -9.22 -9.08
CA VAL A 51 7.05 -9.27 -8.63
C VAL A 51 6.57 -7.87 -8.28
N GLU A 52 5.54 -7.41 -8.97
CA GLU A 52 4.91 -6.12 -8.70
C GLU A 52 3.78 -6.30 -7.71
N PHE A 53 3.76 -5.43 -6.68
CA PHE A 53 2.66 -5.32 -5.73
C PHE A 53 1.97 -3.98 -5.95
N MET A 54 0.65 -4.01 -6.05
CA MET A 54 -0.18 -2.80 -6.03
C MET A 54 -1.01 -2.84 -4.76
N GLU A 55 -0.93 -1.78 -3.97
CA GLU A 55 -1.67 -1.66 -2.72
C GLU A 55 -2.69 -0.55 -2.88
N ILE A 56 -3.96 -0.90 -2.70
CA ILE A 56 -5.06 0.04 -2.73
C ILE A 56 -5.66 0.05 -1.33
N THR A 57 -5.55 1.18 -0.64
CA THR A 57 -6.18 1.38 0.67
C THR A 57 -7.34 2.35 0.51
N PHE A 58 -8.44 2.07 1.21
CA PHE A 58 -9.65 2.89 1.13
C PHE A 58 -9.86 3.65 2.43
N TRP A 59 -10.26 4.91 2.31
CA TRP A 59 -10.35 5.86 3.42
C TRP A 59 -11.63 6.69 3.30
N ASP A 60 -12.15 7.13 4.47
CA ASP A 60 -13.35 7.98 4.51
C ASP A 60 -13.17 9.28 3.76
N SER A 61 -11.99 9.91 3.91
CA SER A 61 -11.76 11.27 3.43
C SER A 61 -10.25 11.55 3.31
N MET A 62 -9.93 12.65 2.66
CA MET A 62 -8.54 13.14 2.62
C MET A 62 -8.03 13.54 4.01
N GLU A 63 -8.90 14.00 4.91
CA GLU A 63 -8.50 14.34 6.27
C GLU A 63 -7.92 13.15 7.01
N THR A 64 -8.52 11.96 6.88
CA THR A 64 -8.02 10.74 7.50
C THR A 64 -6.69 10.32 6.90
N ILE A 65 -6.49 10.54 5.60
CA ILE A 65 -5.22 10.28 4.93
C ILE A 65 -4.14 11.24 5.42
N HIS A 66 -4.45 12.53 5.61
CA HIS A 66 -3.51 13.49 6.18
C HIS A 66 -3.07 13.10 7.59
N ALA A 67 -3.99 12.61 8.40
CA ALA A 67 -3.67 12.13 9.74
C ALA A 67 -2.72 10.92 9.72
N PHE A 68 -2.83 10.06 8.71
CA PHE A 68 -1.98 8.88 8.51
C PHE A 68 -0.63 9.24 7.90
N ALA A 69 -0.63 9.99 6.80
CA ALA A 69 0.55 10.21 5.95
C ALA A 69 1.23 11.57 6.16
N GLY A 70 0.63 12.47 6.94
CA GLY A 70 1.15 13.82 7.18
C GLY A 70 0.64 14.85 6.18
N GLU A 71 1.17 16.07 6.26
CA GLU A 71 0.73 17.18 5.41
C GLU A 71 0.99 16.91 3.93
N ASP A 72 2.17 16.37 3.60
CA ASP A 72 2.47 15.90 2.25
C ASP A 72 1.89 14.49 2.08
N CYS A 73 0.58 14.42 1.98
CA CYS A 73 -0.14 13.16 2.02
C CYS A 73 0.10 12.25 0.81
N THR A 74 0.68 12.76 -0.27
CA THR A 74 1.06 11.92 -1.42
C THR A 74 2.36 11.18 -1.18
N LYS A 75 3.18 11.63 -0.21
CA LYS A 75 4.43 10.93 0.11
C LYS A 75 4.12 9.53 0.64
N ALA A 76 4.78 8.53 0.07
CA ALA A 76 4.58 7.14 0.47
C ALA A 76 5.03 6.91 1.91
N VAL A 77 4.28 6.07 2.63
CA VAL A 77 4.63 5.65 3.99
C VAL A 77 5.23 4.24 3.88
N VAL A 78 6.55 4.16 3.81
CA VAL A 78 7.27 2.89 3.63
C VAL A 78 8.33 2.75 4.72
N PRO A 79 8.02 2.03 5.81
CA PRO A 79 8.99 1.81 6.89
C PRO A 79 10.28 1.16 6.39
N LEU A 80 11.40 1.45 7.04
CA LEU A 80 12.73 0.95 6.63
C LEU A 80 12.79 -0.57 6.59
N ASP A 81 12.19 -1.25 7.55
CA ASP A 81 12.17 -2.71 7.58
C ASP A 81 11.38 -3.29 6.40
N THR A 82 10.32 -2.59 5.97
CA THR A 82 9.55 -2.97 4.77
C THR A 82 10.39 -2.80 3.51
N GLN A 83 11.17 -1.73 3.42
CA GLN A 83 12.03 -1.46 2.25
C GLN A 83 13.03 -2.58 1.98
N ALA A 84 13.43 -3.32 3.01
CA ALA A 84 14.38 -4.43 2.85
C ALA A 84 13.86 -5.55 1.94
N TYR A 85 12.54 -5.68 1.80
CA TYR A 85 11.91 -6.69 0.94
C TYR A 85 11.76 -6.25 -0.52
N LEU A 86 11.94 -4.93 -0.78
CA LEU A 86 11.62 -4.33 -2.08
C LEU A 86 12.89 -3.97 -2.85
N THR A 87 12.84 -4.14 -4.17
CA THR A 87 13.92 -3.68 -5.07
C THR A 87 13.75 -2.21 -5.40
N ARG A 88 12.50 -1.75 -5.46
CA ARG A 88 12.13 -0.36 -5.71
C ARG A 88 10.68 -0.16 -5.30
N PHE A 89 10.24 1.07 -5.17
CA PHE A 89 8.85 1.41 -4.86
C PHE A 89 8.55 2.85 -5.29
N ASP A 90 7.26 3.16 -5.44
CA ASP A 90 6.82 4.51 -5.75
C ASP A 90 7.05 5.42 -4.54
N ASP A 91 7.68 6.58 -4.76
CA ASP A 91 7.88 7.59 -3.72
C ASP A 91 6.56 8.27 -3.34
N ARG A 92 5.61 8.27 -4.25
CA ARG A 92 4.32 8.95 -4.09
C ARG A 92 3.18 7.98 -4.27
N SER A 93 2.14 8.17 -3.46
CA SER A 93 0.84 7.51 -3.65
C SER A 93 -0.05 8.42 -4.47
N VAL A 94 -1.02 7.81 -5.17
CA VAL A 94 -2.01 8.54 -5.97
C VAL A 94 -3.38 8.33 -5.33
N HIS A 95 -4.14 9.41 -5.21
CA HIS A 95 -5.47 9.38 -4.60
C HIS A 95 -6.56 9.51 -5.67
N PHE A 96 -7.59 8.69 -5.52
CA PHE A 96 -8.75 8.68 -6.41
C PHE A 96 -10.02 8.74 -5.58
N GLU A 97 -11.04 9.41 -6.08
CA GLU A 97 -12.39 9.21 -5.55
C GLU A 97 -12.83 7.79 -5.95
N ALA A 98 -13.35 7.04 -4.98
CA ALA A 98 -13.73 5.65 -5.20
C ALA A 98 -15.23 5.47 -5.03
N THR A 99 -15.82 4.72 -5.97
CA THR A 99 -17.22 4.31 -5.92
C THR A 99 -17.26 2.79 -6.00
N TRP A 100 -17.91 2.16 -5.03
CA TRP A 100 -18.10 0.71 -5.06
C TRP A 100 -19.22 0.34 -6.02
N CYS A 101 -18.94 -0.56 -6.95
CA CYS A 101 -19.90 -1.06 -7.94
C CYS A 101 -19.92 -2.59 -7.88
N PRO A 102 -20.85 -3.18 -7.14
CA PRO A 102 -20.96 -4.65 -7.05
C PRO A 102 -21.37 -5.29 -8.37
#